data_793e997f7e589c1865c6104babd70d7a
#
_entry.id   793e997f7e589c1865c6104babd70d7a
#
_cell.length_a   1.000
_cell.length_b   1.000
_cell.length_c   1.000
_cell.angle_alpha   90.00
_cell.angle_beta   90.00
_cell.angle_gamma   90.00
#
_symmetry.space_group_name_H-M   'P 1'
#
loop_
_entity.id
_entity.type
_entity.pdbx_description
1 polymer ?
#
loop_
_entity_poly.entity_id
_entity_poly.type
_entity_poly.pdbx_seq_one_letter_code
_entity_poly.pdbx_strand_id
1 'polypeptide(L)'
;MDDVRLRRRVADLVSDATGGDVAAEQVLGGGSLVALGLDSLGLLRLVDAIESEFGVEVEFDGADRPVDTVDDLVQAVRAAA
;
A
#
# COMPACT_ATOMS: atom_id res chain seq x y z
N MET A 1 -3.17 -16.09 -1.16
CA MET A 1 -4.27 -15.09 -1.35
C MET A 1 -4.31 -14.71 -2.81
N ASP A 2 -5.49 -14.65 -3.41
CA ASP A 2 -5.60 -14.28 -4.82
C ASP A 2 -5.40 -12.77 -5.02
N ASP A 3 -5.20 -12.34 -6.27
CA ASP A 3 -4.90 -10.95 -6.60
C ASP A 3 -5.99 -9.98 -6.16
N VAL A 4 -7.24 -10.36 -6.34
CA VAL A 4 -8.37 -9.48 -6.02
C VAL A 4 -8.42 -9.21 -4.52
N ARG A 5 -8.26 -10.25 -3.71
CA ARG A 5 -8.27 -10.11 -2.26
C ARG A 5 -7.07 -9.34 -1.75
N LEU A 6 -5.90 -9.61 -2.33
CA LEU A 6 -4.67 -8.91 -1.94
C LEU A 6 -4.78 -7.43 -2.25
N ARG A 7 -5.23 -7.08 -3.45
CA ARG A 7 -5.45 -5.68 -3.83
C ARG A 7 -6.43 -4.99 -2.89
N ARG A 8 -7.54 -5.65 -2.60
CA ARG A 8 -8.55 -5.09 -1.69
C ARG A 8 -8.00 -4.90 -0.30
N ARG A 9 -7.27 -5.88 0.22
CA ARG A 9 -6.70 -5.78 1.57
C ARG A 9 -5.67 -4.67 1.64
N VAL A 10 -4.80 -4.55 0.64
CA VAL A 10 -3.82 -3.47 0.58
C VAL A 10 -4.52 -2.11 0.52
N ALA A 11 -5.57 -2.00 -0.29
CA ALA A 11 -6.35 -0.76 -0.38
C ALA A 11 -6.97 -0.38 0.96
N ASP A 12 -7.50 -1.34 1.69
CA ASP A 12 -8.06 -1.10 3.04
C ASP A 12 -6.98 -0.62 3.99
N LEU A 13 -5.77 -1.18 3.91
CA LEU A 13 -4.65 -0.75 4.75
C LEU A 13 -4.22 0.68 4.43
N VAL A 14 -4.24 1.08 3.16
CA VAL A 14 -3.95 2.46 2.77
C VAL A 14 -4.99 3.41 3.38
N SER A 15 -6.25 3.04 3.29
CA SER A 15 -7.33 3.84 3.88
C SER A 15 -7.12 4.00 5.39
N ASP A 16 -6.83 2.91 6.08
CA ASP A 16 -6.60 2.93 7.54
C ASP A 16 -5.37 3.79 7.88
N ALA A 17 -4.29 3.64 7.12
CA ALA A 17 -3.04 4.36 7.38
C ALA A 17 -3.19 5.88 7.19
N THR A 18 -4.13 6.30 6.37
CA THR A 18 -4.41 7.72 6.13
C THR A 18 -5.54 8.26 7.01
N GLY A 19 -6.03 7.46 7.94
CA GLY A 19 -7.16 7.87 8.80
C GLY A 19 -8.46 8.06 8.05
N GLY A 20 -8.60 7.41 6.90
CA GLY A 20 -9.78 7.51 6.05
C GLY A 20 -9.73 8.64 5.03
N ASP A 21 -8.66 9.44 5.01
CA ASP A 21 -8.51 10.53 4.03
C ASP A 21 -8.47 9.99 2.59
N VAL A 22 -7.92 8.81 2.42
CA VAL A 22 -7.91 8.13 1.12
C VAL A 22 -8.83 6.92 1.23
N ALA A 23 -9.88 6.89 0.42
CA ALA A 23 -10.82 5.77 0.42
C ALA A 23 -10.23 4.57 -0.34
N ALA A 24 -10.59 3.35 0.10
CA ALA A 24 -10.12 2.13 -0.55
C ALA A 24 -10.50 2.10 -2.04
N GLU A 25 -11.67 2.59 -2.40
CA GLU A 25 -12.11 2.66 -3.79
C GLU A 25 -11.21 3.54 -4.65
N GLN A 26 -10.71 4.64 -4.07
CA GLN A 26 -9.78 5.53 -4.78
C GLN A 26 -8.45 4.83 -5.03
N VAL A 27 -7.96 4.06 -4.05
CA VAL A 27 -6.74 3.26 -4.17
C VAL A 27 -6.89 2.21 -5.27
N LEU A 28 -8.02 1.52 -5.28
CA LEU A 28 -8.31 0.47 -6.27
C LEU A 28 -8.44 1.02 -7.68
N GLY A 29 -8.69 2.31 -7.83
CA GLY A 29 -8.71 2.97 -9.13
C GLY A 29 -7.36 3.01 -9.83
N GLY A 30 -6.27 2.71 -9.12
CA GLY A 30 -4.93 2.61 -9.72
C GLY A 30 -4.18 3.92 -9.83
N GLY A 31 -4.71 5.01 -9.28
CA GLY A 31 -4.06 6.30 -9.31
C GLY A 31 -2.89 6.43 -8.34
N SER A 32 -2.14 7.52 -8.48
CA SER A 32 -1.03 7.83 -7.61
C SER A 32 -1.52 8.04 -6.18
N LEU A 33 -0.95 7.29 -5.22
CA LEU A 33 -1.30 7.40 -3.81
C LEU A 33 -0.91 8.77 -3.26
N VAL A 34 0.22 9.32 -3.70
CA VAL A 34 0.64 10.67 -3.31
C VAL A 34 -0.38 11.70 -3.78
N ALA A 35 -0.85 11.57 -5.01
CA ALA A 35 -1.87 12.47 -5.57
C ALA A 35 -3.20 12.34 -4.83
N LEU A 36 -3.49 11.17 -4.25
CA LEU A 36 -4.70 10.94 -3.46
C LEU A 36 -4.60 11.48 -2.04
N GLY A 37 -3.37 11.77 -1.57
CA GLY A 37 -3.16 12.33 -0.24
C GLY A 37 -2.25 11.55 0.69
N LEU A 38 -1.62 10.48 0.22
CA LEU A 38 -0.69 9.71 1.05
C LEU A 38 0.59 10.52 1.25
N ASP A 39 0.87 10.88 2.50
CA ASP A 39 2.07 11.62 2.88
C ASP A 39 3.11 10.67 3.52
N SER A 40 4.24 11.25 3.96
CA SER A 40 5.33 10.47 4.55
C SER A 40 4.91 9.72 5.81
N LEU A 41 4.10 10.36 6.66
CA LEU A 41 3.61 9.72 7.87
C LEU A 41 2.65 8.58 7.53
N GLY A 42 1.76 8.81 6.58
CA GLY A 42 0.85 7.78 6.11
C GLY A 42 1.60 6.59 5.51
N LEU A 43 2.68 6.85 4.78
CA LEU A 43 3.51 5.80 4.21
C LEU A 43 4.17 4.96 5.31
N LEU A 44 4.71 5.58 6.35
CA LEU A 44 5.30 4.85 7.48
C LEU A 44 4.27 3.95 8.17
N ARG A 45 3.07 4.48 8.38
CA ARG A 45 1.97 3.71 8.98
C ARG A 45 1.56 2.55 8.08
N LEU A 46 1.54 2.79 6.77
CA LEU A 46 1.20 1.77 5.79
C LEU A 46 2.23 0.64 5.77
N VAL A 47 3.51 0.96 5.81
CA VAL A 47 4.58 -0.04 5.87
C VAL A 47 4.40 -0.92 7.11
N ASP A 48 4.20 -0.32 8.26
CA ASP A 48 3.95 -1.05 9.52
C ASP A 48 2.73 -1.95 9.39
N ALA A 49 1.65 -1.44 8.82
CA ALA A 49 0.41 -2.20 8.67
C ALA A 49 0.59 -3.40 7.75
N ILE A 50 1.29 -3.21 6.64
CA ILE A 50 1.57 -4.30 5.68
C ILE A 50 2.44 -5.37 6.34
N GLU A 51 3.49 -4.97 7.03
CA GLU A 51 4.39 -5.92 7.70
C GLU A 51 3.64 -6.73 8.77
N SER A 52 2.78 -6.06 9.52
CA SER A 52 1.99 -6.69 10.56
C SER A 52 0.92 -7.62 9.99
N GLU A 53 0.24 -7.20 8.93
CA GLU A 53 -0.87 -7.94 8.33
C GLU A 53 -0.39 -9.19 7.60
N PHE A 54 0.69 -9.08 6.83
CA PHE A 54 1.17 -10.15 5.96
C PHE A 54 2.37 -10.90 6.52
N GLY A 55 2.95 -10.43 7.62
CA GLY A 55 4.12 -11.05 8.22
C GLY A 55 5.36 -10.97 7.35
N VAL A 56 5.50 -9.92 6.55
CA VAL A 56 6.62 -9.72 5.63
C VAL A 56 7.32 -8.41 5.94
N GLU A 57 8.58 -8.30 5.52
CA GLU A 57 9.31 -7.04 5.56
C GLU A 57 9.32 -6.45 4.15
N VAL A 58 8.86 -5.21 4.03
CA VAL A 58 8.86 -4.50 2.75
C VAL A 58 9.73 -3.27 2.85
N GLU A 59 10.52 -3.03 1.80
CA GLU A 59 11.36 -1.84 1.69
C GLU A 59 10.88 -1.03 0.51
N PHE A 60 10.53 0.21 0.77
CA PHE A 60 10.15 1.14 -0.27
C PHE A 60 11.27 2.12 -0.60
N ASP A 61 12.22 2.28 0.33
CA ASP A 61 13.39 3.15 0.13
C ASP A 61 14.46 2.38 -0.65
N GLY A 62 15.07 3.04 -1.61
CA GLY A 62 16.14 2.46 -2.41
C GLY A 62 15.67 1.45 -3.45
N ALA A 63 14.37 1.31 -3.64
CA ALA A 63 13.84 0.49 -4.71
C ALA A 63 14.18 1.12 -6.06
N ASP A 64 14.46 0.29 -7.06
CA ASP A 64 14.73 0.75 -8.42
C ASP A 64 13.52 1.47 -9.03
N ARG A 65 12.33 1.19 -8.47
CA ARG A 65 11.08 1.82 -8.92
C ARG A 65 10.38 2.44 -7.74
N PRO A 66 9.84 3.67 -7.90
CA PRO A 66 9.04 4.29 -6.85
C PRO A 66 7.75 3.48 -6.63
N VAL A 67 7.33 3.37 -5.39
CA VAL A 67 6.07 2.74 -5.02
C VAL A 67 5.04 3.86 -4.88
N ASP A 68 4.05 3.89 -5.75
CA ASP A 68 3.04 4.95 -5.75
C ASP A 68 1.62 4.50 -6.03
N THR A 69 1.42 3.27 -6.46
CA THR A 69 0.07 2.75 -6.76
C THR A 69 -0.20 1.49 -5.98
N VAL A 70 -1.48 1.08 -5.94
CA VAL A 70 -1.85 -0.19 -5.30
C VAL A 70 -1.13 -1.37 -5.95
N ASP A 71 -0.93 -1.33 -7.25
CA ASP A 71 -0.22 -2.40 -7.95
C ASP A 71 1.23 -2.48 -7.50
N ASP A 72 1.88 -1.34 -7.29
CA ASP A 72 3.24 -1.29 -6.76
C ASP A 72 3.31 -1.93 -5.36
N LEU A 73 2.33 -1.63 -4.52
CA LEU A 73 2.25 -2.20 -3.17
C LEU A 73 2.04 -3.73 -3.22
N VAL A 74 1.16 -4.18 -4.09
CA VAL A 74 0.90 -5.62 -4.27
C VAL A 74 2.18 -6.33 -4.72
N GLN A 75 2.91 -5.75 -5.66
CA GLN A 75 4.19 -6.31 -6.12
C GLN A 75 5.20 -6.38 -4.98
N ALA A 76 5.28 -5.34 -4.15
CA ALA A 76 6.22 -5.31 -3.02
C ALA A 76 5.89 -6.41 -2.00
N VAL A 77 4.61 -6.63 -1.71
CA VAL A 77 4.18 -7.69 -0.80
C VAL A 77 4.54 -9.07 -1.37
N ARG A 78 4.28 -9.28 -2.65
CA ARG A 78 4.60 -10.55 -3.31
C ARG A 78 6.09 -10.83 -3.35
N ALA A 79 6.89 -9.80 -3.61
CA ALA A 79 8.35 -9.92 -3.64
C ALA A 79 8.93 -10.24 -2.26
N ALA A 80 8.26 -9.81 -1.19
CA ALA A 80 8.70 -10.04 0.18
C ALA A 80 8.22 -11.38 0.77
N ALA A 81 7.23 -11.99 0.14
CA ALA A 81 6.62 -13.22 0.63
C ALA A 81 7.50 -14.46 0.37
#